data_8f50da95fd8d7cc1780531aec671b6b8
#
_entry.id   8f50da95fd8d7cc1780531aec671b6b8
#
_cell.length_a   1.000
_cell.length_b   1.000
_cell.length_c   1.000
_cell.angle_alpha   90.00
_cell.angle_beta   90.00
_cell.angle_gamma   90.00
#
_symmetry.space_group_name_H-M   'P 1'
#
loop_
_entity.id
_entity.type
_entity.pdbx_description
1 polymer ?
#
loop_
_entity_poly.entity_id
_entity_poly.type
_entity_poly.pdbx_seq_one_letter_code
_entity_poly.pdbx_strand_id
1 'polypeptide(L)'
;MGVITDTIRLHQLHGEKLDLQFKIQQITMTKMGLTHSCNDLIKVGTDYDPESPVMKTLQQRQAKLKLLEEKLDHEMQQYQIQLEMIEAEYKSCKQRLSQNIQEEFSYSFS
;
A
#
# COMPACT_ATOMS: atom_id res chain seq x y z
N MET A 1 -5.83 29.90 4.08
CA MET A 1 -5.55 29.43 5.44
C MET A 1 -4.15 29.82 5.85
N GLY A 2 -3.88 29.92 7.14
CA GLY A 2 -2.61 30.37 7.64
C GLY A 2 -1.47 29.36 7.51
N VAL A 3 -0.25 29.88 7.63
CA VAL A 3 1.00 29.08 7.59
C VAL A 3 0.97 27.95 8.64
N ILE A 4 0.49 28.24 9.85
CA ILE A 4 0.45 27.25 10.94
C ILE A 4 -0.47 26.07 10.57
N THR A 5 -1.66 26.36 10.03
CA THR A 5 -2.62 25.33 9.63
C THR A 5 -2.07 24.45 8.52
N ASP A 6 -1.45 25.05 7.51
CA ASP A 6 -0.86 24.32 6.39
C ASP A 6 0.35 23.48 6.86
N THR A 7 1.15 23.98 7.78
CA THR A 7 2.26 23.25 8.36
C THR A 7 1.78 22.02 9.12
N ILE A 8 0.74 22.15 9.93
CA ILE A 8 0.14 21.02 10.67
C ILE A 8 -0.40 19.98 9.68
N ARG A 9 -1.10 20.46 8.64
CA ARG A 9 -1.65 19.55 7.62
C ARG A 9 -0.56 18.80 6.88
N LEU A 10 0.56 19.44 6.54
CA LEU A 10 1.71 18.78 5.93
C LEU A 10 2.26 17.66 6.81
N HIS A 11 2.41 17.89 8.10
CA HIS A 11 2.88 16.87 9.02
C HIS A 11 1.91 15.69 9.10
N GLN A 12 0.60 15.96 9.13
CA GLN A 12 -0.42 14.90 9.12
C GLN A 12 -0.35 14.07 7.83
N LEU A 13 -0.27 14.73 6.68
CA LEU A 13 -0.19 14.06 5.38
C LEU A 13 1.10 13.24 5.25
N HIS A 14 2.21 13.75 5.75
CA HIS A 14 3.47 13.01 5.77
C HIS A 14 3.35 11.72 6.59
N GLY A 15 2.75 11.80 7.78
CA GLY A 15 2.51 10.65 8.63
C GLY A 15 1.60 9.61 7.96
N GLU A 16 0.51 10.05 7.34
CA GLU A 16 -0.40 9.19 6.59
C GLU A 16 0.31 8.50 5.42
N LYS A 17 1.15 9.24 4.71
CA LYS A 17 1.97 8.70 3.62
C LYS A 17 2.88 7.56 4.10
N LEU A 18 3.58 7.77 5.21
CA LEU A 18 4.48 6.76 5.78
C LEU A 18 3.71 5.52 6.21
N ASP A 19 2.54 5.69 6.83
CA ASP A 19 1.68 4.57 7.24
C ASP A 19 1.22 3.74 6.03
N LEU A 20 0.81 4.40 4.95
CA LEU A 20 0.39 3.72 3.73
C LEU A 20 1.55 3.01 3.05
N GLN A 21 2.72 3.63 2.99
CA GLN A 21 3.92 2.99 2.43
C GLN A 21 4.30 1.74 3.23
N PHE A 22 4.18 1.80 4.55
CA PHE A 22 4.43 0.65 5.42
C PHE A 22 3.42 -0.48 5.15
N LYS A 23 2.13 -0.17 5.05
CA LYS A 23 1.08 -1.15 4.73
C LYS A 23 1.32 -1.81 3.38
N ILE A 24 1.66 -1.02 2.37
CA ILE A 24 1.99 -1.53 1.03
C ILE A 24 3.19 -2.47 1.09
N GLN A 25 4.22 -2.11 1.83
CA GLN A 25 5.39 -2.96 2.01
C GLN A 25 5.04 -4.28 2.70
N GLN A 26 4.21 -4.24 3.76
CA GLN A 26 3.74 -5.45 4.44
C GLN A 26 2.95 -6.37 3.51
N ILE A 27 2.06 -5.82 2.69
CA ILE A 27 1.30 -6.60 1.71
C ILE A 27 2.23 -7.23 0.69
N THR A 28 3.20 -6.48 0.18
CA THR A 28 4.19 -6.99 -0.78
C THR A 28 4.95 -8.19 -0.20
N MET A 29 5.41 -8.08 1.04
CA MET A 29 6.11 -9.18 1.72
C MET A 29 5.21 -10.40 1.93
N THR A 30 3.96 -10.17 2.32
CA THR A 30 2.98 -11.25 2.51
C THR A 30 2.68 -11.95 1.19
N LYS A 31 2.51 -11.20 0.10
CA LYS A 31 2.31 -11.77 -1.24
C LYS A 31 3.48 -12.62 -1.68
N MET A 32 4.70 -12.18 -1.45
CA MET A 32 5.90 -12.96 -1.76
C MET A 32 5.90 -14.28 -1.00
N GLY A 33 5.54 -14.27 0.28
CA GLY A 33 5.41 -15.47 1.09
C GLY A 33 4.34 -16.43 0.58
N LEU A 34 3.18 -15.89 0.17
CA LEU A 34 2.09 -16.69 -0.41
C LEU A 34 2.48 -17.32 -1.74
N THR A 35 3.15 -16.58 -2.60
CA THR A 35 3.64 -17.08 -3.89
C THR A 35 4.63 -18.22 -3.67
N HIS A 36 5.54 -18.07 -2.72
CA HIS A 36 6.49 -19.10 -2.37
C HIS A 36 5.79 -20.36 -1.84
N SER A 37 4.79 -20.20 -0.97
CA SER A 37 3.99 -21.32 -0.45
C SER A 37 3.21 -22.03 -1.56
N CYS A 38 2.63 -21.29 -2.51
CA CYS A 38 1.97 -21.88 -3.67
C CYS A 38 2.93 -22.73 -4.51
N ASN A 39 4.12 -22.21 -4.77
CA ASN A 39 5.14 -22.92 -5.54
C ASN A 39 5.60 -24.20 -4.82
N ASP A 40 5.74 -24.15 -3.51
CA ASP A 40 6.09 -25.33 -2.71
C ASP A 40 5.00 -26.41 -2.79
N LEU A 41 3.71 -26.00 -2.71
CA LEU A 41 2.59 -26.93 -2.85
C LEU A 41 2.55 -27.57 -4.25
N ILE A 42 2.85 -26.81 -5.29
CA ILE A 42 2.93 -27.34 -6.65
C ILE A 42 4.04 -28.41 -6.74
N LYS A 43 5.21 -28.14 -6.19
CA LYS A 43 6.31 -29.09 -6.18
C LYS A 43 5.96 -30.38 -5.43
N VAL A 44 5.36 -30.26 -4.25
CA VAL A 44 4.89 -31.41 -3.48
C VAL A 44 3.86 -32.22 -4.27
N GLY A 45 2.95 -31.54 -4.95
CA GLY A 45 1.88 -32.16 -5.74
C GLY A 45 2.36 -32.99 -6.92
N THR A 46 3.58 -32.72 -7.44
CA THR A 46 4.12 -33.51 -8.56
C THR A 46 4.44 -34.94 -8.18
N ASP A 47 4.61 -35.22 -6.88
CA ASP A 47 4.96 -36.56 -6.38
C ASP A 47 3.74 -37.44 -6.09
N TYR A 48 2.53 -36.91 -6.24
CA TYR A 48 1.28 -37.58 -5.93
C TYR A 48 0.43 -37.86 -7.17
N ASP A 49 -0.36 -38.92 -7.08
CA ASP A 49 -1.36 -39.25 -8.09
C ASP A 49 -2.44 -38.14 -8.12
N PRO A 50 -2.82 -37.64 -9.33
CA PRO A 50 -3.84 -36.59 -9.45
C PRO A 50 -5.18 -36.90 -8.79
N GLU A 51 -5.54 -38.19 -8.63
CA GLU A 51 -6.81 -38.62 -8.03
C GLU A 51 -6.69 -38.97 -6.53
N SER A 52 -5.51 -38.84 -5.94
CA SER A 52 -5.32 -39.16 -4.53
C SER A 52 -6.01 -38.14 -3.63
N PRO A 53 -6.46 -38.54 -2.41
CA PRO A 53 -7.02 -37.61 -1.43
C PRO A 53 -6.04 -36.51 -1.04
N VAL A 54 -4.75 -36.80 -0.99
CA VAL A 54 -3.70 -35.83 -0.69
C VAL A 54 -3.65 -34.75 -1.77
N MET A 55 -3.76 -35.12 -3.03
CA MET A 55 -3.77 -34.17 -4.14
C MET A 55 -4.99 -33.24 -4.09
N LYS A 56 -6.15 -33.77 -3.73
CA LYS A 56 -7.36 -32.95 -3.55
C LYS A 56 -7.17 -31.90 -2.44
N THR A 57 -6.56 -32.29 -1.32
CA THR A 57 -6.24 -31.38 -0.22
C THR A 57 -5.25 -30.30 -0.67
N LEU A 58 -4.24 -30.64 -1.44
CA LEU A 58 -3.27 -29.70 -1.97
C LEU A 58 -3.92 -28.70 -2.92
N GLN A 59 -4.79 -29.18 -3.80
CA GLN A 59 -5.55 -28.30 -4.72
C GLN A 59 -6.45 -27.32 -3.97
N GLN A 60 -7.10 -27.77 -2.89
CA GLN A 60 -7.91 -26.88 -2.05
C GLN A 60 -7.07 -25.82 -1.38
N ARG A 61 -5.89 -26.17 -0.88
CA ARG A 61 -4.95 -25.21 -0.28
C ARG A 61 -4.46 -24.20 -1.31
N GLN A 62 -4.10 -24.65 -2.51
CA GLN A 62 -3.69 -23.76 -3.59
C GLN A 62 -4.81 -22.78 -3.95
N ALA A 63 -6.05 -23.23 -4.04
CA ALA A 63 -7.19 -22.38 -4.33
C ALA A 63 -7.38 -21.31 -3.25
N LYS A 64 -7.26 -21.68 -1.97
CA LYS A 64 -7.34 -20.72 -0.85
C LYS A 64 -6.22 -19.68 -0.90
N LEU A 65 -5.00 -20.11 -1.18
CA LEU A 65 -3.86 -19.20 -1.29
C LEU A 65 -4.04 -18.21 -2.44
N LYS A 66 -4.58 -18.69 -3.56
CA LYS A 66 -4.88 -17.84 -4.71
C LYS A 66 -5.92 -16.79 -4.42
N LEU A 67 -6.98 -17.16 -3.68
CA LEU A 67 -7.99 -16.20 -3.21
C LEU A 67 -7.38 -15.15 -2.27
N LEU A 68 -6.48 -15.55 -1.39
CA LEU A 68 -5.77 -14.62 -0.51
C LEU A 68 -4.89 -13.66 -1.31
N GLU A 69 -4.17 -14.14 -2.33
CA GLU A 69 -3.39 -13.29 -3.22
C GLU A 69 -4.27 -12.25 -3.91
N GLU A 70 -5.41 -12.65 -4.46
CA GLU A 70 -6.35 -11.75 -5.12
C GLU A 70 -6.88 -10.68 -4.15
N LYS A 71 -7.19 -11.08 -2.91
CA LYS A 71 -7.63 -10.16 -1.87
C LYS A 71 -6.53 -9.15 -1.52
N LEU A 72 -5.31 -9.62 -1.38
CA LEU A 72 -4.16 -8.76 -1.10
C LEU A 72 -3.86 -7.81 -2.26
N ASP A 73 -3.99 -8.26 -3.50
CA ASP A 73 -3.86 -7.41 -4.69
C ASP A 73 -4.89 -6.28 -4.67
N HIS A 74 -6.13 -6.60 -4.29
CA HIS A 74 -7.19 -5.60 -4.18
C HIS A 74 -6.88 -4.58 -3.09
N GLU A 75 -6.45 -5.02 -1.91
CA GLU A 75 -6.03 -4.13 -0.83
C GLU A 75 -4.84 -3.27 -1.25
N MET A 76 -3.87 -3.85 -1.96
CA MET A 76 -2.73 -3.13 -2.50
C MET A 76 -3.16 -1.99 -3.41
N GLN A 77 -4.07 -2.26 -4.35
CA GLN A 77 -4.60 -1.24 -5.24
C GLN A 77 -5.28 -0.11 -4.49
N GLN A 78 -6.07 -0.45 -3.47
CA GLN A 78 -6.74 0.55 -2.63
C GLN A 78 -5.74 1.46 -1.92
N TYR A 79 -4.71 0.87 -1.32
CA TYR A 79 -3.68 1.65 -0.63
C TYR A 79 -2.85 2.50 -1.59
N GLN A 80 -2.56 2.00 -2.79
CA GLN A 80 -1.86 2.77 -3.82
C GLN A 80 -2.67 3.98 -4.27
N ILE A 81 -3.98 3.82 -4.46
CA ILE A 81 -4.88 4.92 -4.79
C ILE A 81 -4.90 5.96 -3.67
N GLN A 82 -5.03 5.52 -2.42
CA GLN A 82 -4.99 6.39 -1.26
C GLN A 82 -3.66 7.15 -1.18
N LEU A 83 -2.55 6.47 -1.43
CA LEU A 83 -1.22 7.07 -1.43
C LEU A 83 -1.11 8.16 -2.49
N GLU A 84 -1.58 7.90 -3.71
CA GLU A 84 -1.60 8.90 -4.79
C GLU A 84 -2.41 10.14 -4.41
N MET A 85 -3.57 9.94 -3.77
CA MET A 85 -4.42 11.05 -3.30
C MET A 85 -3.72 11.87 -2.22
N ILE A 86 -3.05 11.20 -1.28
CA ILE A 86 -2.32 11.88 -0.20
C ILE A 86 -1.11 12.62 -0.76
N GLU A 87 -0.39 12.05 -1.69
CA GLU A 87 0.75 12.72 -2.35
C GLU A 87 0.31 13.96 -3.12
N ALA A 88 -0.84 13.89 -3.81
CA ALA A 88 -1.40 15.04 -4.51
C ALA A 88 -1.83 16.15 -3.52
N GLU A 89 -2.47 15.77 -2.42
CA GLU A 89 -2.87 16.70 -1.37
C GLU A 89 -1.65 17.33 -0.68
N TYR A 90 -0.63 16.52 -0.41
CA TYR A 90 0.64 16.99 0.16
C TYR A 90 1.28 18.04 -0.74
N LYS A 91 1.35 17.77 -2.03
CA LYS A 91 1.91 18.70 -3.01
C LYS A 91 1.13 20.01 -3.06
N SER A 92 -0.19 19.94 -3.09
CA SER A 92 -1.04 21.13 -3.08
C SER A 92 -0.87 21.94 -1.81
N CYS A 93 -0.83 21.28 -0.66
CA CYS A 93 -0.66 21.92 0.63
C CYS A 93 0.72 22.59 0.74
N LYS A 94 1.76 21.93 0.25
CA LYS A 94 3.12 22.47 0.21
C LYS A 94 3.20 23.72 -0.65
N GLN A 95 2.53 23.72 -1.80
CA GLN A 95 2.47 24.90 -2.67
C GLN A 95 1.76 26.07 -1.99
N ARG A 96 0.62 25.82 -1.34
CA ARG A 96 -0.10 26.87 -0.59
C ARG A 96 0.75 27.43 0.54
N LEU A 97 1.44 26.56 1.28
CA LEU A 97 2.33 26.99 2.36
C LEU A 97 3.43 27.89 1.82
N SER A 98 4.05 27.52 0.71
CA SER A 98 5.08 28.31 0.05
C SER A 98 4.55 29.68 -0.38
N GLN A 99 3.36 29.73 -0.99
CA GLN A 99 2.71 30.97 -1.38
C GLN A 99 2.38 31.84 -0.17
N ASN A 100 1.84 31.26 0.88
CA ASN A 100 1.49 31.97 2.10
C ASN A 100 2.72 32.56 2.78
N ILE A 101 3.83 31.84 2.81
CA ILE A 101 5.10 32.34 3.32
C ILE A 101 5.59 33.53 2.50
N GLN A 102 5.53 33.44 1.18
CA GLN A 102 5.95 34.53 0.29
C GLN A 102 5.07 35.78 0.47
N GLU A 103 3.75 35.60 0.60
CA GLU A 103 2.82 36.70 0.82
C GLU A 103 3.08 37.38 2.16
N GLU A 104 3.26 36.61 3.22
CA GLU A 104 3.57 37.17 4.54
C GLU A 104 4.92 37.88 4.54
N PHE A 105 5.90 37.34 3.85
CA PHE A 105 7.22 37.96 3.70
C PHE A 105 7.11 39.28 2.93
N SER A 106 6.42 39.29 1.80
CA SER A 106 6.19 40.51 1.00
C SER A 106 5.43 41.56 1.79
N TYR A 107 4.43 41.18 2.55
CA TYR A 107 3.65 42.07 3.39
C TYR A 107 4.50 42.72 4.48
N SER A 108 5.41 41.95 5.10
CA SER A 108 6.29 42.46 6.14
C SER A 108 7.29 43.50 5.65
N PHE A 109 7.63 43.46 4.35
CA PHE A 109 8.59 44.39 3.74
C PHE A 109 7.95 45.49 2.92
N SER A 110 6.66 45.51 2.81
CA SER A 110 5.93 46.63 2.16
C SER A 110 5.47 47.64 3.19
#